data_6015202413c5b56644c5f97acfa74d09
#
_entry.id   6015202413c5b56644c5f97acfa74d09
#
_cell.length_a   1.000
_cell.length_b   1.000
_cell.length_c   1.000
_cell.angle_alpha   90.00
_cell.angle_beta   90.00
_cell.angle_gamma   90.00
#
_symmetry.space_group_name_H-M   'P 1'
#
loop_
_entity.id
_entity.type
_entity.pdbx_description
1 polymer ?
#
loop_
_entity_poly.entity_id
_entity_poly.type
_entity_poly.pdbx_seq_one_letter_code
_entity_poly.pdbx_strand_id
1 'polypeptide(L)'
;MHNDIRGLPITTDSATAAHAFDHAVDGYLSFRSDLGARVEALLAADPECGMAQILKGYLGMLAYSNQTLTMARTASATARGLMKHTTKREQAHGEALAVWIEGDAGKASAIWEEILRDHPLDILAFRLHHLNNFWYGRPDVMLATVRSVERHWADTIPGFNAILGCRAFAHEESGLYMEAEIAGREAIRRDPGDLWAAHAVAHVLEMTGRRREGIAWVETLQNGWDGCNNLKHHLWWHQAMYHLELGDMSRVLHLYDVRFRELDSPLTKAVPDLYIDVQNAISMLFRLTRHGVDVGDRWIELADKAETRTGDCQNPFTLPHWMMALAATGRETAARRMLEGMRDYAQAPGMNARIVGEVAIPISQAVLAHGLGQYEQAVGLMRPVLGEMSRLGGSHAQQDVLEQLFLDAALKAGLDDDRRLLIERVSGRHPVPPAHRRGYAMAA
;
A
#
# COMPACT_ATOMS: atom_id res chain seq x y z
N MET A 1 33.06 13.63 2.13
CA MET A 1 32.29 12.60 1.37
C MET A 1 32.58 11.23 1.97
N HIS A 2 31.57 10.46 2.29
CA HIS A 2 31.65 9.09 2.80
C HIS A 2 30.86 8.15 1.90
N ASN A 3 31.05 6.84 2.05
CA ASN A 3 30.24 5.84 1.37
C ASN A 3 29.20 5.25 2.35
N ASP A 4 28.05 4.87 1.84
CA ASP A 4 27.12 4.01 2.55
C ASP A 4 27.66 2.57 2.68
N ILE A 5 26.97 1.73 3.43
CA ILE A 5 27.38 0.33 3.67
C ILE A 5 27.46 -0.51 2.38
N ARG A 6 26.88 -0.05 1.26
CA ARG A 6 26.88 -0.67 -0.07
C ARG A 6 27.92 -0.06 -1.02
N GLY A 7 28.71 0.89 -0.52
CA GLY A 7 29.78 1.55 -1.27
C GLY A 7 29.32 2.73 -2.14
N LEU A 8 28.09 3.20 -1.99
CA LEU A 8 27.58 4.36 -2.72
C LEU A 8 27.96 5.66 -2.01
N PRO A 9 28.50 6.67 -2.72
CA PRO A 9 28.94 7.91 -2.09
C PRO A 9 27.76 8.72 -1.57
N ILE A 10 27.92 9.25 -0.34
CA ILE A 10 27.02 10.20 0.31
C ILE A 10 27.81 11.48 0.57
N THR A 11 27.25 12.62 0.15
CA THR A 11 27.85 13.93 0.38
C THR A 11 27.59 14.37 1.81
N THR A 12 28.52 14.08 2.68
CA THR A 12 28.61 14.51 4.08
C THR A 12 30.07 14.50 4.51
N ASP A 13 30.44 15.35 5.42
CA ASP A 13 31.76 15.35 6.05
C ASP A 13 31.80 14.54 7.36
N SER A 14 30.63 14.05 7.80
CA SER A 14 30.44 13.29 9.03
C SER A 14 30.32 11.78 8.77
N ALA A 15 31.29 10.99 9.23
CA ALA A 15 31.19 9.54 9.24
C ALA A 15 29.97 9.07 10.07
N THR A 16 29.65 9.78 11.16
CA THR A 16 28.46 9.50 12.00
C THR A 16 27.17 9.67 11.20
N ALA A 17 27.09 10.69 10.34
CA ALA A 17 25.92 10.90 9.49
C ALA A 17 25.78 9.80 8.42
N ALA A 18 26.87 9.33 7.82
CA ALA A 18 26.84 8.21 6.88
C ALA A 18 26.31 6.92 7.55
N HIS A 19 26.76 6.59 8.75
CA HIS A 19 26.23 5.46 9.52
C HIS A 19 24.76 5.68 9.94
N ALA A 20 24.38 6.89 10.32
CA ALA A 20 22.99 7.19 10.66
C ALA A 20 22.06 7.10 9.45
N PHE A 21 22.55 7.44 8.24
CA PHE A 21 21.82 7.23 6.98
C PHE A 21 21.57 5.74 6.74
N ASP A 22 22.59 4.89 6.84
CA ASP A 22 22.44 3.44 6.71
C ASP A 22 21.42 2.88 7.73
N HIS A 23 21.49 3.34 8.99
CA HIS A 23 20.59 2.94 10.04
C HIS A 23 19.14 3.39 9.77
N ALA A 24 18.93 4.57 9.18
CA ALA A 24 17.60 5.06 8.80
C ALA A 24 17.04 4.27 7.60
N VAL A 25 17.88 4.01 6.58
CA VAL A 25 17.49 3.17 5.43
C VAL A 25 17.13 1.75 5.88
N ASP A 26 17.94 1.14 6.77
CA ASP A 26 17.62 -0.17 7.36
C ASP A 26 16.28 -0.15 8.09
N GLY A 27 16.02 0.89 8.89
CA GLY A 27 14.73 1.07 9.57
C GLY A 27 13.54 1.17 8.61
N TYR A 28 13.72 1.81 7.47
CA TYR A 28 12.71 1.86 6.40
C TYR A 28 12.49 0.48 5.76
N LEU A 29 13.55 -0.23 5.41
CA LEU A 29 13.48 -1.55 4.78
C LEU A 29 12.83 -2.59 5.70
N SER A 30 13.14 -2.52 7.00
CA SER A 30 12.67 -3.45 8.04
C SER A 30 11.37 -3.00 8.73
N PHE A 31 10.70 -1.96 8.21
CA PHE A 31 9.43 -1.47 8.76
C PHE A 31 9.48 -1.15 10.26
N ARG A 32 10.58 -0.53 10.73
CA ARG A 32 10.75 -0.22 12.16
C ARG A 32 9.84 0.94 12.59
N SER A 33 9.24 0.81 13.77
CA SER A 33 8.37 1.86 14.34
C SER A 33 9.15 3.09 14.82
N ASP A 34 10.45 2.96 15.07
CA ASP A 34 11.37 4.02 15.48
C ASP A 34 12.01 4.78 14.30
N LEU A 35 11.54 4.55 13.06
CA LEU A 35 12.10 5.15 11.84
C LEU A 35 12.18 6.68 11.92
N GLY A 36 11.16 7.34 12.47
CA GLY A 36 11.18 8.79 12.68
C GLY A 36 12.36 9.25 13.55
N ALA A 37 12.61 8.56 14.66
CA ALA A 37 13.73 8.87 15.55
C ALA A 37 15.09 8.63 14.86
N ARG A 38 15.21 7.62 14.00
CA ARG A 38 16.43 7.37 13.21
C ARG A 38 16.71 8.50 12.22
N VAL A 39 15.68 9.03 11.57
CA VAL A 39 15.82 10.17 10.65
C VAL A 39 16.20 11.44 11.40
N GLU A 40 15.60 11.70 12.56
CA GLU A 40 15.99 12.86 13.38
C GLU A 40 17.44 12.74 13.89
N ALA A 41 17.90 11.54 14.26
CA ALA A 41 19.30 11.30 14.62
C ALA A 41 20.26 11.55 13.44
N LEU A 42 19.89 11.17 12.22
CA LEU A 42 20.64 11.45 11.00
C LEU A 42 20.75 12.96 10.76
N LEU A 43 19.65 13.69 10.85
CA LEU A 43 19.61 15.15 10.68
C LEU A 43 20.40 15.89 11.77
N ALA A 44 20.42 15.37 13.00
CA ALA A 44 21.23 15.91 14.09
C ALA A 44 22.73 15.67 13.89
N ALA A 45 23.11 14.53 13.27
CA ALA A 45 24.51 14.20 12.97
C ALA A 45 25.10 15.08 11.85
N ASP A 46 24.28 15.48 10.87
CA ASP A 46 24.66 16.44 9.82
C ASP A 46 23.42 17.12 9.23
N PRO A 47 23.08 18.33 9.69
CA PRO A 47 21.96 19.11 9.16
C PRO A 47 22.10 19.51 7.68
N GLU A 48 23.33 19.50 7.15
CA GLU A 48 23.64 19.86 5.75
C GLU A 48 23.67 18.62 4.82
N CYS A 49 23.46 17.42 5.33
CA CYS A 49 23.33 16.21 4.51
C CYS A 49 22.05 16.27 3.65
N GLY A 50 22.20 16.51 2.36
CA GLY A 50 21.08 16.62 1.44
C GLY A 50 20.26 15.34 1.34
N MET A 51 20.89 14.15 1.37
CA MET A 51 20.20 12.86 1.36
C MET A 51 19.35 12.63 2.61
N ALA A 52 19.70 13.20 3.77
CA ALA A 52 18.88 13.15 4.97
C ALA A 52 17.53 13.85 4.77
N GLN A 53 17.56 15.05 4.16
CA GLN A 53 16.35 15.80 3.83
C GLN A 53 15.52 15.08 2.75
N ILE A 54 16.17 14.50 1.74
CA ILE A 54 15.50 13.71 0.71
C ILE A 54 14.79 12.50 1.33
N LEU A 55 15.46 11.74 2.20
CA LEU A 55 14.87 10.60 2.89
C LEU A 55 13.64 11.03 3.72
N LYS A 56 13.76 12.13 4.50
CA LYS A 56 12.63 12.70 5.24
C LYS A 56 11.47 13.06 4.31
N GLY A 57 11.75 13.65 3.16
CA GLY A 57 10.76 13.97 2.13
C GLY A 57 10.06 12.72 1.57
N TYR A 58 10.81 11.67 1.24
CA TYR A 58 10.26 10.39 0.78
C TYR A 58 9.34 9.73 1.81
N LEU A 59 9.73 9.73 3.08
CA LEU A 59 8.88 9.21 4.15
C LEU A 59 7.59 10.02 4.32
N GLY A 60 7.66 11.34 4.10
CA GLY A 60 6.47 12.19 4.04
C GLY A 60 5.52 11.82 2.90
N MET A 61 6.05 11.50 1.73
CA MET A 61 5.26 11.04 0.58
C MET A 61 4.63 9.66 0.81
N LEU A 62 5.36 8.75 1.43
CA LEU A 62 4.92 7.38 1.72
C LEU A 62 3.79 7.29 2.77
N ALA A 63 3.56 8.35 3.54
CA ALA A 63 2.45 8.42 4.48
C ALA A 63 1.11 8.81 3.82
N TYR A 64 1.14 9.24 2.56
CA TYR A 64 -0.03 9.51 1.72
C TYR A 64 -1.08 10.40 2.39
N SER A 65 -0.67 11.55 2.95
CA SER A 65 -1.58 12.54 3.52
C SER A 65 -1.16 13.98 3.17
N ASN A 66 -2.14 14.90 3.14
CA ASN A 66 -1.85 16.33 2.91
C ASN A 66 -0.95 16.93 4.00
N GLN A 67 -1.07 16.44 5.25
CA GLN A 67 -0.20 16.90 6.35
C GLN A 67 1.26 16.51 6.08
N THR A 68 1.52 15.27 5.71
CA THR A 68 2.88 14.78 5.44
C THR A 68 3.41 15.26 4.10
N LEU A 69 2.56 15.56 3.12
CA LEU A 69 2.94 16.25 1.89
C LEU A 69 3.56 17.63 2.18
N THR A 70 3.01 18.38 3.15
CA THR A 70 3.58 19.67 3.58
C THR A 70 4.99 19.48 4.15
N MET A 71 5.20 18.44 4.96
CA MET A 71 6.53 18.07 5.45
C MET A 71 7.48 17.71 4.30
N ALA A 72 7.01 16.92 3.33
CA ALA A 72 7.81 16.52 2.17
C ALA A 72 8.24 17.75 1.33
N ARG A 73 7.33 18.71 1.11
CA ARG A 73 7.63 19.97 0.41
C ARG A 73 8.71 20.78 1.12
N THR A 74 8.62 20.89 2.44
CA THR A 74 9.64 21.59 3.25
C THR A 74 10.99 20.90 3.14
N ALA A 75 11.03 19.58 3.29
CA ALA A 75 12.26 18.78 3.18
C ALA A 75 12.88 18.89 1.77
N SER A 76 12.08 18.81 0.71
CA SER A 76 12.52 18.98 -0.68
C SER A 76 13.10 20.37 -0.94
N ALA A 77 12.47 21.43 -0.41
CA ALA A 77 12.98 22.79 -0.53
C ALA A 77 14.34 22.97 0.16
N THR A 78 14.51 22.41 1.37
CA THR A 78 15.77 22.38 2.09
C THR A 78 16.84 21.61 1.32
N ALA A 79 16.51 20.39 0.86
CA ALA A 79 17.42 19.55 0.06
C ALA A 79 17.94 20.30 -1.17
N ARG A 80 17.07 21.00 -1.90
CA ARG A 80 17.45 21.75 -3.12
C ARG A 80 18.56 22.76 -2.85
N GLY A 81 18.58 23.40 -1.70
CA GLY A 81 19.65 24.32 -1.29
C GLY A 81 20.99 23.64 -1.09
N LEU A 82 20.98 22.36 -0.68
CA LEU A 82 22.15 21.57 -0.34
C LEU A 82 22.72 20.78 -1.54
N MET A 83 21.96 20.60 -2.63
CA MET A 83 22.30 19.71 -3.75
C MET A 83 23.38 20.22 -4.71
N LYS A 84 23.80 21.49 -4.64
CA LYS A 84 24.67 22.10 -5.65
C LYS A 84 26.04 21.41 -5.86
N HIS A 85 26.55 20.76 -4.82
CA HIS A 85 27.88 20.12 -4.83
C HIS A 85 27.82 18.62 -4.51
N THR A 86 26.64 18.02 -4.63
CA THR A 86 26.43 16.60 -4.37
C THR A 86 26.64 15.77 -5.64
N THR A 87 26.63 14.45 -5.51
CA THR A 87 26.76 13.53 -6.66
C THR A 87 25.54 13.63 -7.57
N LYS A 88 25.69 13.22 -8.84
CA LYS A 88 24.56 13.15 -9.79
C LYS A 88 23.45 12.23 -9.30
N ARG A 89 23.80 11.13 -8.61
CA ARG A 89 22.86 10.21 -8.01
C ARG A 89 21.97 10.89 -6.95
N GLU A 90 22.59 11.66 -6.04
CA GLU A 90 21.88 12.40 -5.01
C GLU A 90 20.99 13.51 -5.60
N GLN A 91 21.47 14.21 -6.64
CA GLN A 91 20.69 15.19 -7.40
C GLN A 91 19.46 14.55 -8.05
N ALA A 92 19.61 13.35 -8.63
CA ALA A 92 18.49 12.60 -9.22
C ALA A 92 17.47 12.18 -8.16
N HIS A 93 17.89 11.76 -6.95
CA HIS A 93 16.96 11.55 -5.83
C HIS A 93 16.19 12.82 -5.46
N GLY A 94 16.86 13.98 -5.43
CA GLY A 94 16.21 15.27 -5.18
C GLY A 94 15.17 15.62 -6.25
N GLU A 95 15.47 15.35 -7.53
CA GLU A 95 14.54 15.54 -8.64
C GLU A 95 13.34 14.58 -8.54
N ALA A 96 13.59 13.29 -8.27
CA ALA A 96 12.53 12.30 -8.09
C ALA A 96 11.56 12.68 -6.97
N LEU A 97 12.06 13.17 -5.84
CA LEU A 97 11.22 13.68 -4.75
C LEU A 97 10.39 14.88 -5.20
N ALA A 98 11.01 15.83 -5.90
CA ALA A 98 10.31 17.05 -6.35
C ALA A 98 9.17 16.74 -7.31
N VAL A 99 9.38 15.88 -8.30
CA VAL A 99 8.32 15.51 -9.27
C VAL A 99 7.24 14.63 -8.63
N TRP A 100 7.58 13.81 -7.64
CA TRP A 100 6.58 13.04 -6.89
C TRP A 100 5.67 13.94 -6.07
N ILE A 101 6.21 14.96 -5.41
CA ILE A 101 5.48 16.00 -4.67
C ILE A 101 4.46 16.73 -5.58
N GLU A 102 4.80 16.93 -6.85
CA GLU A 102 3.91 17.55 -7.84
C GLU A 102 2.88 16.56 -8.43
N GLY A 103 2.82 15.33 -7.91
CA GLY A 103 1.84 14.32 -8.30
C GLY A 103 2.22 13.51 -9.55
N ASP A 104 3.43 13.63 -10.06
CA ASP A 104 3.91 12.86 -11.21
C ASP A 104 4.76 11.64 -10.77
N ALA A 105 4.07 10.67 -10.21
CA ALA A 105 4.67 9.42 -9.75
C ALA A 105 5.31 8.61 -10.90
N GLY A 106 4.78 8.73 -12.11
CA GLY A 106 5.36 8.08 -13.29
C GLY A 106 6.75 8.62 -13.62
N LYS A 107 6.90 9.95 -13.57
CA LYS A 107 8.20 10.59 -13.78
C LYS A 107 9.18 10.27 -12.65
N ALA A 108 8.73 10.26 -11.40
CA ALA A 108 9.56 9.84 -10.27
C ALA A 108 10.06 8.39 -10.44
N SER A 109 9.18 7.49 -10.88
CA SER A 109 9.53 6.09 -11.19
C SER A 109 10.62 5.99 -12.27
N ALA A 110 10.51 6.77 -13.36
CA ALA A 110 11.51 6.79 -14.42
C ALA A 110 12.88 7.27 -13.92
N ILE A 111 12.91 8.29 -13.06
CA ILE A 111 14.17 8.79 -12.47
C ILE A 111 14.80 7.72 -11.57
N TRP A 112 14.04 7.01 -10.74
CA TRP A 112 14.60 5.92 -9.93
C TRP A 112 15.12 4.76 -10.82
N GLU A 113 14.46 4.46 -11.94
CA GLU A 113 14.95 3.48 -12.91
C GLU A 113 16.29 3.90 -13.52
N GLU A 114 16.47 5.20 -13.84
CA GLU A 114 17.75 5.74 -14.29
C GLU A 114 18.84 5.61 -13.21
N ILE A 115 18.53 5.93 -11.94
CA ILE A 115 19.45 5.72 -10.83
C ILE A 115 19.86 4.25 -10.75
N LEU A 116 18.93 3.31 -10.85
CA LEU A 116 19.20 1.87 -10.75
C LEU A 116 20.02 1.32 -11.93
N ARG A 117 19.91 1.92 -13.11
CA ARG A 117 20.73 1.56 -14.27
C ARG A 117 22.21 1.84 -14.03
N ASP A 118 22.52 3.01 -13.41
CA ASP A 118 23.90 3.43 -13.13
C ASP A 118 24.39 2.93 -11.77
N HIS A 119 23.48 2.74 -10.81
CA HIS A 119 23.74 2.37 -9.42
C HIS A 119 22.82 1.23 -8.97
N PRO A 120 23.00 -0.01 -9.46
CA PRO A 120 22.08 -1.13 -9.18
C PRO A 120 22.04 -1.58 -7.71
N LEU A 121 22.96 -1.09 -6.88
CA LEU A 121 22.96 -1.30 -5.43
C LEU A 121 22.24 -0.18 -4.64
N ASP A 122 21.63 0.80 -5.33
CA ASP A 122 20.83 1.83 -4.66
C ASP A 122 19.49 1.24 -4.17
N ILE A 123 19.52 0.71 -2.96
CA ILE A 123 18.37 0.04 -2.37
C ILE A 123 17.21 1.01 -2.05
N LEU A 124 17.53 2.29 -1.82
CA LEU A 124 16.50 3.30 -1.57
C LEU A 124 15.71 3.57 -2.87
N ALA A 125 16.39 3.82 -3.99
CA ALA A 125 15.76 3.97 -5.29
C ALA A 125 14.95 2.72 -5.67
N PHE A 126 15.52 1.52 -5.46
CA PHE A 126 14.86 0.26 -5.74
C PHE A 126 13.56 0.09 -4.94
N ARG A 127 13.61 0.34 -3.63
CA ARG A 127 12.44 0.15 -2.76
C ARG A 127 11.33 1.16 -3.04
N LEU A 128 11.70 2.42 -3.30
CA LEU A 128 10.75 3.47 -3.68
C LEU A 128 10.11 3.19 -5.03
N HIS A 129 10.90 2.81 -6.03
CA HIS A 129 10.42 2.40 -7.35
C HIS A 129 9.45 1.22 -7.26
N HIS A 130 9.79 0.19 -6.48
CA HIS A 130 8.95 -0.99 -6.26
C HIS A 130 7.60 -0.63 -5.65
N LEU A 131 7.58 0.12 -4.51
CA LEU A 131 6.34 0.54 -3.85
C LEU A 131 5.50 1.49 -4.70
N ASN A 132 6.14 2.43 -5.40
CA ASN A 132 5.44 3.36 -6.26
C ASN A 132 4.71 2.62 -7.39
N ASN A 133 5.37 1.68 -8.07
CA ASN A 133 4.74 0.91 -9.14
C ASN A 133 3.66 -0.06 -8.62
N PHE A 134 3.77 -0.55 -7.40
CA PHE A 134 2.68 -1.27 -6.74
C PHE A 134 1.42 -0.39 -6.60
N TRP A 135 1.57 0.85 -6.07
CA TRP A 135 0.44 1.76 -5.89
C TRP A 135 -0.15 2.30 -7.20
N TYR A 136 0.49 2.06 -8.33
CA TYR A 136 -0.04 2.42 -9.65
C TYR A 136 -0.38 1.19 -10.52
N GLY A 137 -0.45 0.01 -9.89
CA GLY A 137 -0.88 -1.24 -10.53
C GLY A 137 0.02 -1.69 -11.68
N ARG A 138 1.35 -1.55 -11.51
CA ARG A 138 2.36 -1.90 -12.51
C ARG A 138 3.26 -3.07 -12.05
N PRO A 139 2.69 -4.26 -11.81
CA PRO A 139 3.47 -5.44 -11.44
C PRO A 139 4.50 -5.83 -12.51
N ASP A 140 4.20 -5.56 -13.78
CA ASP A 140 5.11 -5.73 -14.91
C ASP A 140 6.42 -4.95 -14.74
N VAL A 141 6.33 -3.68 -14.31
CA VAL A 141 7.49 -2.82 -14.05
C VAL A 141 8.23 -3.28 -12.80
N MET A 142 7.50 -3.63 -11.74
CA MET A 142 8.11 -4.18 -10.52
C MET A 142 8.96 -5.41 -10.83
N LEU A 143 8.43 -6.36 -11.60
CA LEU A 143 9.11 -7.59 -11.97
C LEU A 143 10.32 -7.33 -12.88
N ALA A 144 10.18 -6.44 -13.86
CA ALA A 144 11.27 -6.05 -14.76
C ALA A 144 12.45 -5.44 -13.97
N THR A 145 12.15 -4.56 -13.01
CA THR A 145 13.17 -3.90 -12.17
C THR A 145 13.87 -4.90 -11.26
N VAL A 146 13.14 -5.81 -10.61
CA VAL A 146 13.75 -6.90 -9.83
C VAL A 146 14.76 -7.66 -10.68
N ARG A 147 14.34 -8.14 -11.87
CA ARG A 147 15.21 -8.89 -12.79
C ARG A 147 16.44 -8.11 -13.26
N SER A 148 16.33 -6.81 -13.39
CA SER A 148 17.45 -5.96 -13.83
C SER A 148 18.52 -5.78 -12.75
N VAL A 149 18.10 -5.67 -11.47
CA VAL A 149 19.02 -5.39 -10.35
C VAL A 149 19.58 -6.66 -9.70
N GLU A 150 18.77 -7.75 -9.58
CA GLU A 150 19.12 -8.94 -8.79
C GLU A 150 20.47 -9.57 -9.16
N ARG A 151 20.90 -9.50 -10.43
CA ARG A 151 22.19 -10.00 -10.88
C ARG A 151 23.39 -9.30 -10.25
N HIS A 152 23.20 -8.11 -9.68
CA HIS A 152 24.24 -7.31 -9.02
C HIS A 152 24.27 -7.54 -7.50
N TRP A 153 23.31 -8.30 -6.98
CA TRP A 153 23.15 -8.55 -5.56
C TRP A 153 23.63 -9.95 -5.19
N ALA A 154 24.35 -10.03 -4.09
CA ALA A 154 24.78 -11.28 -3.46
C ALA A 154 24.37 -11.27 -1.99
N ASP A 155 24.33 -12.43 -1.37
CA ASP A 155 23.91 -12.60 0.03
C ASP A 155 24.83 -11.92 1.06
N THR A 156 26.02 -11.53 0.63
CA THR A 156 26.99 -10.75 1.41
C THR A 156 26.74 -9.25 1.38
N ILE A 157 25.85 -8.76 0.48
CA ILE A 157 25.57 -7.32 0.35
C ILE A 157 24.45 -6.94 1.33
N PRO A 158 24.66 -5.93 2.20
CA PRO A 158 23.63 -5.47 3.14
C PRO A 158 22.36 -5.04 2.43
N GLY A 159 21.20 -5.58 2.86
CA GLY A 159 19.90 -5.33 2.23
C GLY A 159 19.48 -6.41 1.23
N PHE A 160 20.29 -7.45 0.97
CA PHE A 160 19.91 -8.54 0.07
C PHE A 160 18.56 -9.19 0.43
N ASN A 161 18.25 -9.30 1.73
CA ASN A 161 16.97 -9.84 2.17
C ASN A 161 15.78 -9.01 1.68
N ALA A 162 15.89 -7.68 1.69
CA ALA A 162 14.85 -6.80 1.15
C ALA A 162 14.66 -6.98 -0.38
N ILE A 163 15.74 -7.32 -1.12
CA ILE A 163 15.63 -7.69 -2.54
C ILE A 163 14.84 -8.98 -2.72
N LEU A 164 15.09 -10.00 -1.89
CA LEU A 164 14.33 -11.26 -1.92
C LEU A 164 12.85 -11.04 -1.60
N GLY A 165 12.54 -10.23 -0.60
CA GLY A 165 11.15 -9.88 -0.24
C GLY A 165 10.44 -9.14 -1.38
N CYS A 166 11.11 -8.17 -2.03
CA CYS A 166 10.56 -7.46 -3.19
C CYS A 166 10.43 -8.38 -4.41
N ARG A 167 11.38 -9.31 -4.62
CA ARG A 167 11.28 -10.34 -5.65
C ARG A 167 10.05 -11.22 -5.42
N ALA A 168 9.84 -11.68 -4.19
CA ALA A 168 8.68 -12.48 -3.83
C ALA A 168 7.37 -11.75 -4.17
N PHE A 169 7.26 -10.49 -3.76
CA PHE A 169 6.04 -9.70 -3.98
C PHE A 169 5.82 -9.36 -5.46
N ALA A 170 6.87 -8.99 -6.22
CA ALA A 170 6.76 -8.72 -7.64
C ALA A 170 6.34 -9.96 -8.46
N HIS A 171 6.82 -11.16 -8.09
CA HIS A 171 6.38 -12.41 -8.71
C HIS A 171 4.93 -12.73 -8.36
N GLU A 172 4.53 -12.53 -7.09
CA GLU A 172 3.16 -12.76 -6.63
C GLU A 172 2.16 -11.90 -7.39
N GLU A 173 2.36 -10.58 -7.43
CA GLU A 173 1.48 -9.64 -8.15
C GLU A 173 1.47 -9.89 -9.68
N SER A 174 2.48 -10.61 -10.20
CA SER A 174 2.56 -11.05 -11.60
C SER A 174 1.97 -12.46 -11.83
N GLY A 175 1.37 -13.09 -10.81
CA GLY A 175 0.78 -14.43 -10.89
C GLY A 175 1.80 -15.59 -10.91
N LEU A 176 3.06 -15.33 -10.62
CA LEU A 176 4.15 -16.31 -10.57
C LEU A 176 4.30 -16.82 -9.12
N TYR A 177 3.26 -17.51 -8.63
CA TYR A 177 3.12 -17.86 -7.21
C TYR A 177 4.20 -18.82 -6.70
N MET A 178 4.69 -19.74 -7.52
CA MET A 178 5.73 -20.69 -7.12
C MET A 178 7.07 -19.98 -6.89
N GLU A 179 7.46 -19.12 -7.80
CA GLU A 179 8.69 -18.31 -7.71
C GLU A 179 8.60 -17.31 -6.55
N ALA A 180 7.42 -16.73 -6.34
CA ALA A 180 7.14 -15.84 -5.22
C ALA A 180 7.33 -16.56 -3.87
N GLU A 181 6.76 -17.74 -3.72
CA GLU A 181 6.84 -18.52 -2.49
C GLU A 181 8.28 -18.95 -2.18
N ILE A 182 9.02 -19.42 -3.18
CA ILE A 182 10.44 -19.81 -3.02
C ILE A 182 11.25 -18.62 -2.51
N ALA A 183 11.13 -17.45 -3.14
CA ALA A 183 11.88 -16.26 -2.75
C ALA A 183 11.48 -15.75 -1.36
N GLY A 184 10.18 -15.69 -1.06
CA GLY A 184 9.65 -15.22 0.22
C GLY A 184 10.03 -16.12 1.39
N ARG A 185 9.93 -17.44 1.23
CA ARG A 185 10.35 -18.40 2.28
C ARG A 185 11.85 -18.40 2.50
N GLU A 186 12.65 -18.19 1.46
CA GLU A 186 14.10 -18.01 1.60
C GLU A 186 14.42 -16.73 2.38
N ALA A 187 13.73 -15.62 2.11
CA ALA A 187 13.90 -14.38 2.86
C ALA A 187 13.55 -14.59 4.35
N ILE A 188 12.46 -15.27 4.67
CA ILE A 188 12.04 -15.59 6.06
C ILE A 188 13.00 -16.56 6.75
N ARG A 189 13.59 -17.52 6.00
CA ARG A 189 14.60 -18.40 6.57
C ARG A 189 15.86 -17.64 7.03
N ARG A 190 16.18 -16.55 6.34
CA ARG A 190 17.32 -15.65 6.64
C ARG A 190 16.97 -14.67 7.76
N ASP A 191 15.79 -14.08 7.68
CA ASP A 191 15.28 -13.12 8.67
C ASP A 191 13.78 -13.38 8.95
N PRO A 192 13.48 -14.10 10.04
CA PRO A 192 12.10 -14.36 10.45
C PRO A 192 11.29 -13.09 10.77
N GLY A 193 11.97 -11.95 10.99
CA GLY A 193 11.35 -10.65 11.24
C GLY A 193 11.00 -9.84 9.98
N ASP A 194 11.35 -10.33 8.79
CA ASP A 194 11.06 -9.62 7.53
C ASP A 194 9.56 -9.61 7.22
N LEU A 195 8.90 -8.50 7.61
CA LEU A 195 7.46 -8.30 7.39
C LEU A 195 7.07 -8.32 5.91
N TRP A 196 7.94 -7.81 5.02
CA TRP A 196 7.60 -7.72 3.60
C TRP A 196 7.63 -9.09 2.92
N ALA A 197 8.62 -9.91 3.26
CA ALA A 197 8.68 -11.29 2.80
C ALA A 197 7.54 -12.13 3.38
N ALA A 198 7.24 -11.97 4.69
CA ALA A 198 6.10 -12.63 5.33
C ALA A 198 4.78 -12.27 4.65
N HIS A 199 4.60 -11.00 4.27
CA HIS A 199 3.45 -10.47 3.56
C HIS A 199 3.34 -11.07 2.14
N ALA A 200 4.44 -11.11 1.38
CA ALA A 200 4.43 -11.70 0.03
C ALA A 200 4.00 -13.17 0.04
N VAL A 201 4.49 -13.96 1.00
CA VAL A 201 4.05 -15.36 1.15
C VAL A 201 2.59 -15.46 1.60
N ALA A 202 2.13 -14.56 2.48
CA ALA A 202 0.72 -14.52 2.86
C ALA A 202 -0.18 -14.30 1.63
N HIS A 203 0.18 -13.40 0.72
CA HIS A 203 -0.53 -13.24 -0.55
C HIS A 203 -0.56 -14.52 -1.39
N VAL A 204 0.58 -15.21 -1.54
CA VAL A 204 0.62 -16.50 -2.26
C VAL A 204 -0.35 -17.51 -1.65
N LEU A 205 -0.37 -17.62 -0.32
CA LEU A 205 -1.24 -18.56 0.39
C LEU A 205 -2.73 -18.20 0.23
N GLU A 206 -3.04 -16.91 0.17
CA GLU A 206 -4.39 -16.41 -0.11
C GLU A 206 -4.83 -16.74 -1.54
N MET A 207 -4.02 -16.34 -2.53
CA MET A 207 -4.33 -16.53 -3.94
C MET A 207 -4.42 -18.02 -4.32
N THR A 208 -3.64 -18.90 -3.68
CA THR A 208 -3.66 -20.34 -3.91
C THR A 208 -4.68 -21.10 -3.03
N GLY A 209 -5.43 -20.39 -2.18
CA GLY A 209 -6.48 -20.97 -1.34
C GLY A 209 -5.97 -21.82 -0.16
N ARG A 210 -4.70 -21.67 0.22
CA ARG A 210 -4.05 -22.41 1.31
C ARG A 210 -4.31 -21.74 2.67
N ARG A 211 -5.59 -21.52 2.99
CA ARG A 211 -6.05 -20.68 4.10
C ARG A 211 -5.55 -21.12 5.47
N ARG A 212 -5.59 -22.43 5.77
CA ARG A 212 -5.11 -22.98 7.07
C ARG A 212 -3.60 -22.82 7.22
N GLU A 213 -2.86 -22.99 6.14
CA GLU A 213 -1.42 -22.75 6.15
C GLU A 213 -1.12 -21.26 6.32
N GLY A 214 -1.91 -20.37 5.70
CA GLY A 214 -1.80 -18.91 5.90
C GLY A 214 -2.02 -18.50 7.35
N ILE A 215 -3.00 -19.08 8.04
CA ILE A 215 -3.21 -18.84 9.48
C ILE A 215 -1.96 -19.25 10.27
N ALA A 216 -1.47 -20.49 10.08
CA ALA A 216 -0.29 -21.00 10.77
C ALA A 216 0.98 -20.17 10.44
N TRP A 217 1.10 -19.68 9.19
CA TRP A 217 2.17 -18.81 8.74
C TRP A 217 2.26 -17.54 9.58
N VAL A 218 1.16 -16.80 9.71
CA VAL A 218 1.09 -15.57 10.51
C VAL A 218 1.33 -15.87 12.00
N GLU A 219 0.70 -16.92 12.55
CA GLU A 219 0.85 -17.31 13.95
C GLU A 219 2.30 -17.67 14.32
N THR A 220 3.01 -18.31 13.41
CA THR A 220 4.40 -18.69 13.63
C THR A 220 5.34 -17.51 13.65
N LEU A 221 5.10 -16.51 12.78
CA LEU A 221 6.03 -15.39 12.57
C LEU A 221 5.77 -14.18 13.46
N GLN A 222 4.54 -14.01 13.97
CA GLN A 222 4.13 -12.77 14.65
C GLN A 222 4.99 -12.37 15.85
N ASN A 223 5.64 -13.33 16.52
CA ASN A 223 6.52 -13.05 17.66
C ASN A 223 7.84 -12.37 17.25
N GLY A 224 8.21 -12.43 15.97
CA GLY A 224 9.38 -11.73 15.41
C GLY A 224 9.12 -10.26 15.05
N TRP A 225 7.89 -9.75 15.21
CA TRP A 225 7.49 -8.41 14.74
C TRP A 225 7.52 -7.33 15.82
N ASP A 226 8.18 -7.57 16.93
CA ASP A 226 8.36 -6.56 17.97
C ASP A 226 9.15 -5.36 17.46
N GLY A 227 8.67 -4.13 17.78
CA GLY A 227 9.24 -2.89 17.29
C GLY A 227 9.02 -2.62 15.79
N CYS A 228 8.22 -3.44 15.09
CA CYS A 228 7.77 -3.15 13.73
C CYS A 228 6.57 -2.21 13.72
N ASN A 229 6.39 -1.52 12.59
CA ASN A 229 5.30 -0.57 12.38
C ASN A 229 3.96 -1.24 11.99
N ASN A 230 3.04 -0.44 11.47
CA ASN A 230 1.67 -0.85 11.12
C ASN A 230 1.57 -1.90 10.01
N LEU A 231 2.63 -2.26 9.29
CA LEU A 231 2.56 -3.35 8.32
C LEU A 231 2.20 -4.69 8.98
N LYS A 232 2.53 -4.89 10.26
CA LYS A 232 2.07 -6.06 11.01
C LYS A 232 0.55 -6.13 11.15
N HIS A 233 -0.15 -4.99 11.19
CA HIS A 233 -1.62 -4.94 11.17
C HIS A 233 -2.17 -5.52 9.86
N HIS A 234 -1.51 -5.25 8.75
CA HIS A 234 -1.88 -5.80 7.45
C HIS A 234 -1.69 -7.32 7.38
N LEU A 235 -0.65 -7.87 8.01
CA LEU A 235 -0.48 -9.32 8.13
C LEU A 235 -1.58 -9.98 8.98
N TRP A 236 -2.01 -9.36 10.07
CA TRP A 236 -3.17 -9.84 10.83
C TRP A 236 -4.49 -9.67 10.08
N TRP A 237 -4.60 -8.67 9.19
CA TRP A 237 -5.73 -8.57 8.29
C TRP A 237 -5.76 -9.74 7.30
N HIS A 238 -4.63 -10.17 6.73
CA HIS A 238 -4.56 -11.40 5.93
C HIS A 238 -4.99 -12.63 6.74
N GLN A 239 -4.55 -12.74 8.01
CA GLN A 239 -5.03 -13.81 8.88
C GLN A 239 -6.56 -13.76 9.04
N ALA A 240 -7.12 -12.59 9.21
CA ALA A 240 -8.58 -12.42 9.28
C ALA A 240 -9.28 -12.76 7.96
N MET A 241 -8.66 -12.47 6.80
CA MET A 241 -9.16 -12.88 5.48
C MET A 241 -9.22 -14.42 5.36
N TYR A 242 -8.22 -15.15 5.85
CA TYR A 242 -8.27 -16.62 5.87
C TYR A 242 -9.41 -17.15 6.75
N HIS A 243 -9.62 -16.58 7.93
CA HIS A 243 -10.75 -16.94 8.80
C HIS A 243 -12.10 -16.58 8.16
N LEU A 244 -12.20 -15.45 7.48
CA LEU A 244 -13.39 -15.06 6.72
C LEU A 244 -13.73 -16.13 5.67
N GLU A 245 -12.76 -16.55 4.88
CA GLU A 245 -12.94 -17.59 3.86
C GLU A 245 -13.33 -18.95 4.45
N LEU A 246 -12.86 -19.28 5.66
CA LEU A 246 -13.26 -20.48 6.40
C LEU A 246 -14.61 -20.36 7.12
N GLY A 247 -15.20 -19.14 7.16
CA GLY A 247 -16.48 -18.87 7.80
C GLY A 247 -16.43 -18.62 9.31
N ASP A 248 -15.26 -18.42 9.86
CA ASP A 248 -15.06 -18.13 11.29
C ASP A 248 -15.18 -16.63 11.57
N MET A 249 -16.43 -16.11 11.47
CA MET A 249 -16.70 -14.67 11.61
C MET A 249 -16.39 -14.14 13.01
N SER A 250 -16.53 -14.96 14.04
CA SER A 250 -16.22 -14.56 15.41
C SER A 250 -14.72 -14.29 15.58
N ARG A 251 -13.88 -15.11 14.95
CA ARG A 251 -12.43 -14.91 14.95
C ARG A 251 -12.02 -13.69 14.14
N VAL A 252 -12.70 -13.42 13.02
CA VAL A 252 -12.49 -12.20 12.23
C VAL A 252 -12.73 -10.94 13.05
N LEU A 253 -13.90 -10.86 13.76
CA LEU A 253 -14.20 -9.73 14.64
C LEU A 253 -13.20 -9.59 15.78
N HIS A 254 -12.80 -10.70 16.39
CA HIS A 254 -11.76 -10.68 17.43
C HIS A 254 -10.43 -10.14 16.90
N LEU A 255 -9.95 -10.59 15.73
CA LEU A 255 -8.73 -10.07 15.12
C LEU A 255 -8.84 -8.59 14.74
N TYR A 256 -10.03 -8.17 14.29
CA TYR A 256 -10.31 -6.75 14.05
C TYR A 256 -10.05 -5.94 15.32
N ASP A 257 -10.69 -6.28 16.42
CA ASP A 257 -10.67 -5.48 17.65
C ASP A 257 -9.31 -5.49 18.38
N VAL A 258 -8.59 -6.64 18.37
CA VAL A 258 -7.40 -6.81 19.23
C VAL A 258 -6.08 -6.89 18.45
N ARG A 259 -6.11 -6.77 17.12
CA ARG A 259 -4.91 -6.90 16.29
C ARG A 259 -4.76 -5.79 15.25
N PHE A 260 -5.57 -5.79 14.19
CA PHE A 260 -5.32 -4.87 13.09
C PHE A 260 -6.10 -3.55 13.16
N ARG A 261 -7.06 -3.41 14.11
CA ARG A 261 -7.73 -2.14 14.42
C ARG A 261 -7.85 -1.88 15.91
N GLU A 262 -6.93 -2.36 16.71
CA GLU A 262 -6.85 -2.07 18.14
C GLU A 262 -6.62 -0.58 18.37
N LEU A 263 -7.68 0.15 18.73
CA LEU A 263 -7.66 1.61 18.85
C LEU A 263 -6.80 2.10 20.02
N ASP A 264 -6.58 1.26 21.01
CA ASP A 264 -5.75 1.56 22.18
C ASP A 264 -4.27 1.26 22.00
N SER A 265 -3.88 0.57 20.93
CA SER A 265 -2.48 0.28 20.68
C SER A 265 -1.66 1.56 20.44
N PRO A 266 -0.40 1.61 20.87
CA PRO A 266 0.48 2.76 20.65
C PRO A 266 0.64 3.11 19.17
N LEU A 267 0.67 2.10 18.28
CA LEU A 267 0.81 2.32 16.83
C LEU A 267 -0.43 2.99 16.23
N THR A 268 -1.61 2.50 16.59
CA THR A 268 -2.86 3.10 16.10
C THR A 268 -3.06 4.52 16.66
N LYS A 269 -2.69 4.75 17.93
CA LYS A 269 -2.76 6.10 18.53
C LYS A 269 -1.79 7.08 17.90
N ALA A 270 -0.61 6.62 17.48
CA ALA A 270 0.38 7.47 16.82
C ALA A 270 -0.06 7.96 15.44
N VAL A 271 -0.72 7.11 14.66
CA VAL A 271 -1.24 7.44 13.31
C VAL A 271 -2.62 6.78 13.13
N PRO A 272 -3.69 7.35 13.74
CA PRO A 272 -4.99 6.69 13.83
C PRO A 272 -5.73 6.56 12.50
N ASP A 273 -5.31 7.30 11.48
CA ASP A 273 -5.88 7.33 10.13
C ASP A 273 -4.88 6.93 9.04
N LEU A 274 -3.87 6.12 9.42
CA LEU A 274 -2.92 5.59 8.44
C LEU A 274 -3.67 4.81 7.34
N TYR A 275 -3.37 5.15 6.10
CA TYR A 275 -4.11 4.66 4.93
C TYR A 275 -4.28 3.13 4.90
N ILE A 276 -3.24 2.35 5.21
CA ILE A 276 -3.31 0.89 5.17
C ILE A 276 -4.21 0.33 6.28
N ASP A 277 -4.16 0.89 7.49
CA ASP A 277 -4.99 0.45 8.61
C ASP A 277 -6.48 0.72 8.34
N VAL A 278 -6.80 1.90 7.78
CA VAL A 278 -8.20 2.21 7.44
C VAL A 278 -8.71 1.43 6.25
N GLN A 279 -7.88 1.17 5.23
CA GLN A 279 -8.23 0.29 4.12
C GLN A 279 -8.56 -1.12 4.63
N ASN A 280 -7.72 -1.69 5.48
CA ASN A 280 -7.92 -2.99 6.10
C ASN A 280 -9.23 -3.04 6.90
N ALA A 281 -9.44 -2.07 7.78
CA ALA A 281 -10.63 -2.00 8.65
C ALA A 281 -11.91 -1.87 7.82
N ILE A 282 -11.98 -0.89 6.94
CA ILE A 282 -13.16 -0.61 6.10
C ILE A 282 -13.50 -1.81 5.20
N SER A 283 -12.48 -2.36 4.52
CA SER A 283 -12.69 -3.51 3.63
C SER A 283 -13.19 -4.75 4.37
N MET A 284 -12.74 -4.96 5.61
CA MET A 284 -13.22 -6.08 6.43
C MET A 284 -14.64 -5.87 6.92
N LEU A 285 -14.98 -4.67 7.39
CA LEU A 285 -16.35 -4.38 7.82
C LEU A 285 -17.35 -4.53 6.68
N PHE A 286 -17.01 -4.08 5.46
CA PHE A 286 -17.86 -4.28 4.30
C PHE A 286 -18.11 -5.76 4.02
N ARG A 287 -17.06 -6.59 4.02
CA ARG A 287 -17.18 -8.04 3.80
C ARG A 287 -18.04 -8.70 4.87
N LEU A 288 -17.83 -8.37 6.14
CA LEU A 288 -18.63 -8.90 7.25
C LEU A 288 -20.10 -8.50 7.13
N THR A 289 -20.39 -7.23 6.88
CA THR A 289 -21.76 -6.72 6.69
C THR A 289 -22.45 -7.42 5.52
N ARG A 290 -21.75 -7.62 4.41
CA ARG A 290 -22.27 -8.33 3.24
C ARG A 290 -22.61 -9.79 3.55
N HIS A 291 -21.93 -10.41 4.52
CA HIS A 291 -22.24 -11.75 5.02
C HIS A 291 -23.28 -11.76 6.15
N GLY A 292 -23.94 -10.63 6.42
CA GLY A 292 -24.98 -10.52 7.44
C GLY A 292 -24.45 -10.51 8.88
N VAL A 293 -23.17 -10.25 9.07
CA VAL A 293 -22.57 -10.14 10.41
C VAL A 293 -22.82 -8.74 10.95
N ASP A 294 -23.34 -8.67 12.18
CA ASP A 294 -23.47 -7.41 12.91
C ASP A 294 -22.08 -6.93 13.36
N VAL A 295 -21.65 -5.79 12.82
CA VAL A 295 -20.37 -5.17 13.15
C VAL A 295 -20.49 -4.06 14.20
N GLY A 296 -21.67 -3.82 14.74
CA GLY A 296 -21.94 -2.81 15.77
C GLY A 296 -21.57 -1.40 15.30
N ASP A 297 -20.98 -0.62 16.18
CA ASP A 297 -20.58 0.78 15.97
C ASP A 297 -19.21 1.00 15.32
N ARG A 298 -18.53 -0.09 14.87
CA ARG A 298 -17.15 -0.02 14.32
C ARG A 298 -17.01 0.89 13.10
N TRP A 299 -18.10 1.15 12.38
CA TRP A 299 -18.12 2.11 11.28
C TRP A 299 -17.96 3.58 11.73
N ILE A 300 -18.39 3.92 12.95
CA ILE A 300 -18.49 5.31 13.41
C ILE A 300 -17.11 5.98 13.45
N GLU A 301 -16.15 5.34 14.10
CA GLU A 301 -14.79 5.89 14.22
C GLU A 301 -14.08 6.06 12.87
N LEU A 302 -14.33 5.15 11.92
CA LEU A 302 -13.79 5.23 10.56
C LEU A 302 -14.43 6.37 9.77
N ALA A 303 -15.73 6.58 9.92
CA ALA A 303 -16.46 7.69 9.32
C ALA A 303 -16.03 9.04 9.91
N ASP A 304 -15.77 9.12 11.23
CA ASP A 304 -15.23 10.33 11.87
C ASP A 304 -13.88 10.73 11.23
N LYS A 305 -13.01 9.75 10.96
CA LYS A 305 -11.76 10.00 10.27
C LYS A 305 -11.95 10.38 8.80
N ALA A 306 -12.85 9.71 8.09
CA ALA A 306 -13.15 10.01 6.70
C ALA A 306 -13.63 11.47 6.52
N GLU A 307 -14.42 12.00 7.45
CA GLU A 307 -14.85 13.41 7.42
C GLU A 307 -13.68 14.40 7.47
N THR A 308 -12.62 14.08 8.20
CA THR A 308 -11.43 14.94 8.31
C THR A 308 -10.53 14.85 7.07
N ARG A 309 -10.74 13.83 6.21
CA ARG A 309 -9.94 13.53 5.02
C ARG A 309 -10.63 13.86 3.70
N THR A 310 -11.75 14.59 3.71
CA THR A 310 -12.56 14.87 2.51
C THR A 310 -11.84 15.65 1.40
N GLY A 311 -10.75 16.35 1.70
CA GLY A 311 -9.89 17.05 0.73
C GLY A 311 -8.56 16.36 0.45
N ASP A 312 -8.34 15.15 0.95
CA ASP A 312 -7.07 14.45 0.84
C ASP A 312 -7.12 13.35 -0.22
N CYS A 313 -6.45 13.58 -1.35
CA CYS A 313 -6.42 12.71 -2.51
C CYS A 313 -5.04 12.08 -2.77
N GLN A 314 -4.15 12.01 -1.75
CA GLN A 314 -2.78 11.55 -1.94
C GLN A 314 -2.66 10.06 -2.29
N ASN A 315 -3.62 9.23 -1.87
CA ASN A 315 -3.69 7.82 -2.25
C ASN A 315 -5.06 7.53 -2.89
N PRO A 316 -5.14 7.37 -4.23
CA PRO A 316 -6.39 7.13 -4.94
C PRO A 316 -7.14 5.89 -4.45
N PHE A 317 -6.43 4.85 -4.03
CA PHE A 317 -7.04 3.61 -3.54
C PHE A 317 -7.78 3.78 -2.21
N THR A 318 -7.36 4.72 -1.37
CA THR A 318 -8.03 4.99 -0.08
C THR A 318 -9.37 5.72 -0.26
N LEU A 319 -9.55 6.48 -1.35
CA LEU A 319 -10.75 7.31 -1.56
C LEU A 319 -12.07 6.52 -1.56
N PRO A 320 -12.21 5.42 -2.31
CA PRO A 320 -13.43 4.61 -2.22
C PRO A 320 -13.61 3.93 -0.85
N HIS A 321 -12.54 3.67 -0.09
CA HIS A 321 -12.66 3.16 1.28
C HIS A 321 -13.25 4.23 2.21
N TRP A 322 -12.71 5.46 2.19
CA TRP A 322 -13.31 6.57 2.94
C TRP A 322 -14.79 6.78 2.59
N MET A 323 -15.10 6.74 1.28
CA MET A 323 -16.48 6.85 0.82
C MET A 323 -17.37 5.72 1.38
N MET A 324 -16.82 4.50 1.50
CA MET A 324 -17.54 3.35 2.05
C MET A 324 -17.92 3.56 3.52
N ALA A 325 -17.02 4.13 4.33
CA ALA A 325 -17.29 4.46 5.73
C ALA A 325 -18.35 5.56 5.87
N LEU A 326 -18.26 6.61 5.04
CA LEU A 326 -19.26 7.69 5.03
C LEU A 326 -20.65 7.18 4.60
N ALA A 327 -20.71 6.34 3.57
CA ALA A 327 -21.95 5.75 3.08
C ALA A 327 -22.58 4.81 4.11
N ALA A 328 -21.78 3.94 4.76
CA ALA A 328 -22.26 3.00 5.77
C ALA A 328 -22.87 3.68 7.01
N THR A 329 -22.49 4.94 7.29
CA THR A 329 -23.01 5.73 8.43
C THR A 329 -23.99 6.83 8.02
N GLY A 330 -24.40 6.89 6.74
CA GLY A 330 -25.35 7.89 6.23
C GLY A 330 -24.82 9.33 6.21
N ARG A 331 -23.49 9.53 6.20
CA ARG A 331 -22.87 10.88 6.22
C ARG A 331 -22.81 11.49 4.82
N GLU A 332 -23.97 11.66 4.17
CA GLU A 332 -24.07 12.11 2.79
C GLU A 332 -23.42 13.48 2.54
N THR A 333 -23.54 14.43 3.47
CA THR A 333 -22.94 15.77 3.33
C THR A 333 -21.41 15.67 3.24
N ALA A 334 -20.78 14.84 4.06
CA ALA A 334 -19.33 14.60 4.01
C ALA A 334 -18.93 13.85 2.73
N ALA A 335 -19.73 12.87 2.31
CA ALA A 335 -19.53 12.14 1.06
C ALA A 335 -19.54 13.08 -0.17
N ARG A 336 -20.50 14.03 -0.21
CA ARG A 336 -20.57 15.04 -1.29
C ARG A 336 -19.36 15.98 -1.28
N ARG A 337 -18.95 16.48 -0.09
CA ARG A 337 -17.72 17.29 0.05
C ARG A 337 -16.47 16.51 -0.43
N MET A 338 -16.38 15.22 -0.12
CA MET A 338 -15.30 14.39 -0.59
C MET A 338 -15.26 14.32 -2.12
N LEU A 339 -16.39 14.08 -2.80
CA LEU A 339 -16.50 14.07 -4.25
C LEU A 339 -16.15 15.43 -4.86
N GLU A 340 -16.51 16.54 -4.23
CA GLU A 340 -16.11 17.89 -4.66
C GLU A 340 -14.60 18.06 -4.58
N GLY A 341 -13.97 17.74 -3.44
CA GLY A 341 -12.51 17.78 -3.28
C GLY A 341 -11.77 16.89 -4.29
N MET A 342 -12.31 15.70 -4.59
CA MET A 342 -11.75 14.83 -5.63
C MET A 342 -11.83 15.46 -7.03
N ARG A 343 -12.97 16.15 -7.38
CA ARG A 343 -13.11 16.85 -8.67
C ARG A 343 -12.15 18.02 -8.78
N ASP A 344 -11.97 18.79 -7.72
CA ASP A 344 -11.02 19.89 -7.68
C ASP A 344 -9.58 19.38 -7.85
N TYR A 345 -9.21 18.32 -7.13
CA TYR A 345 -7.89 17.68 -7.25
C TYR A 345 -7.64 17.14 -8.66
N ALA A 346 -8.64 16.57 -9.31
CA ALA A 346 -8.54 16.03 -10.67
C ALA A 346 -8.24 17.09 -11.76
N GLN A 347 -8.38 18.40 -11.45
CA GLN A 347 -7.98 19.48 -12.35
C GLN A 347 -6.48 19.77 -12.31
N ALA A 348 -5.76 19.27 -11.30
CA ALA A 348 -4.32 19.45 -11.20
C ALA A 348 -3.58 18.62 -12.28
N PRO A 349 -2.37 19.02 -12.66
CA PRO A 349 -1.52 18.21 -13.52
C PRO A 349 -1.01 16.96 -12.77
N GLY A 350 -0.53 15.96 -13.51
CA GLY A 350 0.14 14.80 -12.96
C GLY A 350 -0.68 13.51 -13.06
N MET A 351 0.01 12.42 -12.83
CA MET A 351 -0.56 11.07 -12.96
C MET A 351 -1.62 10.80 -11.88
N ASN A 352 -1.37 11.24 -10.65
CA ASN A 352 -2.28 11.02 -9.53
C ASN A 352 -3.65 11.69 -9.74
N ALA A 353 -3.64 12.95 -10.21
CA ALA A 353 -4.88 13.70 -10.51
C ALA A 353 -5.71 13.01 -11.62
N ARG A 354 -5.06 12.51 -12.67
CA ARG A 354 -5.73 11.74 -13.73
C ARG A 354 -6.38 10.47 -13.19
N ILE A 355 -5.69 9.70 -12.34
CA ILE A 355 -6.25 8.48 -11.73
C ILE A 355 -7.45 8.82 -10.85
N VAL A 356 -7.35 9.89 -10.07
CA VAL A 356 -8.49 10.37 -9.25
C VAL A 356 -9.68 10.71 -10.13
N GLY A 357 -9.49 11.46 -11.21
CA GLY A 357 -10.57 11.85 -12.12
C GLY A 357 -11.18 10.69 -12.91
N GLU A 358 -10.33 9.85 -13.50
CA GLU A 358 -10.77 8.81 -14.43
C GLU A 358 -11.26 7.54 -13.72
N VAL A 359 -10.76 7.21 -12.53
CA VAL A 359 -11.02 5.93 -11.87
C VAL A 359 -11.59 6.10 -10.46
N ALA A 360 -10.95 6.90 -9.60
CA ALA A 360 -11.38 6.99 -8.20
C ALA A 360 -12.75 7.65 -8.03
N ILE A 361 -13.06 8.71 -8.80
CA ILE A 361 -14.35 9.40 -8.75
C ILE A 361 -15.50 8.45 -9.16
N PRO A 362 -15.50 7.79 -10.32
CA PRO A 362 -16.56 6.85 -10.69
C PRO A 362 -16.77 5.74 -9.64
N ILE A 363 -15.68 5.16 -9.13
CA ILE A 363 -15.77 4.09 -8.11
C ILE A 363 -16.31 4.63 -6.79
N SER A 364 -15.85 5.80 -6.33
CA SER A 364 -16.38 6.42 -5.10
C SER A 364 -17.86 6.80 -5.23
N GLN A 365 -18.29 7.27 -6.40
CA GLN A 365 -19.71 7.52 -6.68
C GLN A 365 -20.52 6.21 -6.67
N ALA A 366 -19.98 5.12 -7.22
CA ALA A 366 -20.60 3.80 -7.17
C ALA A 366 -20.74 3.30 -5.72
N VAL A 367 -19.71 3.48 -4.89
CA VAL A 367 -19.76 3.15 -3.46
C VAL A 367 -20.85 3.93 -2.73
N LEU A 368 -20.96 5.22 -2.98
CA LEU A 368 -22.01 6.05 -2.39
C LEU A 368 -23.41 5.60 -2.86
N ALA A 369 -23.57 5.37 -4.17
CA ALA A 369 -24.85 4.88 -4.73
C ALA A 369 -25.23 3.52 -4.12
N HIS A 370 -24.28 2.61 -3.96
CA HIS A 370 -24.51 1.33 -3.28
C HIS A 370 -25.01 1.52 -1.84
N GLY A 371 -24.36 2.40 -1.06
CA GLY A 371 -24.77 2.70 0.32
C GLY A 371 -26.16 3.33 0.42
N LEU A 372 -26.61 4.06 -0.62
CA LEU A 372 -27.95 4.63 -0.74
C LEU A 372 -29.00 3.64 -1.29
N GLY A 373 -28.63 2.39 -1.55
CA GLY A 373 -29.52 1.40 -2.15
C GLY A 373 -29.81 1.59 -3.65
N GLN A 374 -29.06 2.47 -4.33
CA GLN A 374 -29.18 2.77 -5.75
C GLN A 374 -28.30 1.80 -6.58
N TYR A 375 -28.63 0.52 -6.53
CA TYR A 375 -27.74 -0.56 -7.01
C TYR A 375 -27.50 -0.52 -8.54
N GLU A 376 -28.53 -0.25 -9.34
CA GLU A 376 -28.37 -0.08 -10.81
C GLU A 376 -27.41 1.06 -11.14
N GLN A 377 -27.53 2.18 -10.42
CA GLN A 377 -26.66 3.33 -10.58
C GLN A 377 -25.20 2.97 -10.18
N ALA A 378 -25.03 2.24 -9.08
CA ALA A 378 -23.71 1.79 -8.64
C ALA A 378 -23.01 0.94 -9.72
N VAL A 379 -23.72 -0.02 -10.32
CA VAL A 379 -23.21 -0.85 -11.42
C VAL A 379 -22.91 0.02 -12.65
N GLY A 380 -23.82 0.92 -13.04
CA GLY A 380 -23.66 1.79 -14.20
C GLY A 380 -22.44 2.72 -14.11
N LEU A 381 -22.11 3.20 -12.90
CA LEU A 381 -20.95 4.04 -12.64
C LEU A 381 -19.63 3.25 -12.66
N MET A 382 -19.62 2.04 -12.12
CA MET A 382 -18.40 1.25 -11.96
C MET A 382 -18.06 0.40 -13.18
N ARG A 383 -19.06 -0.08 -13.94
CA ARG A 383 -18.87 -0.95 -15.11
C ARG A 383 -17.87 -0.40 -16.15
N PRO A 384 -17.91 0.89 -16.56
CA PRO A 384 -16.97 1.44 -17.54
C PRO A 384 -15.52 1.44 -17.07
N VAL A 385 -15.28 1.46 -15.76
CA VAL A 385 -13.93 1.59 -15.17
C VAL A 385 -13.41 0.31 -14.53
N LEU A 386 -14.16 -0.80 -14.59
CA LEU A 386 -13.71 -2.10 -14.05
C LEU A 386 -12.35 -2.53 -14.61
N GLY A 387 -12.11 -2.29 -15.90
CA GLY A 387 -10.85 -2.60 -16.58
C GLY A 387 -9.66 -1.80 -16.06
N GLU A 388 -9.92 -0.59 -15.58
CA GLU A 388 -8.92 0.38 -15.13
C GLU A 388 -8.70 0.37 -13.61
N MET A 389 -9.43 -0.47 -12.88
CA MET A 389 -9.44 -0.46 -11.41
C MET A 389 -8.05 -0.69 -10.80
N SER A 390 -7.19 -1.46 -11.47
CA SER A 390 -5.80 -1.68 -11.03
C SER A 390 -4.98 -0.39 -10.93
N ARG A 391 -5.34 0.65 -11.69
CA ARG A 391 -4.69 1.97 -11.63
C ARG A 391 -4.87 2.69 -10.29
N LEU A 392 -5.90 2.33 -9.50
CA LEU A 392 -6.03 2.82 -8.13
C LEU A 392 -4.90 2.35 -7.22
N GLY A 393 -4.26 1.25 -7.57
CA GLY A 393 -3.32 0.53 -6.72
C GLY A 393 -4.01 -0.51 -5.84
N GLY A 394 -3.25 -0.98 -4.85
CA GLY A 394 -3.67 -2.09 -4.02
C GLY A 394 -3.47 -3.45 -4.69
N SER A 395 -3.21 -4.45 -3.89
CA SER A 395 -3.06 -5.84 -4.35
C SER A 395 -4.38 -6.44 -4.83
N HIS A 396 -4.32 -7.59 -5.48
CA HIS A 396 -5.50 -8.36 -5.86
C HIS A 396 -6.44 -8.60 -4.66
N ALA A 397 -5.91 -8.97 -3.50
CA ALA A 397 -6.67 -9.18 -2.26
C ALA A 397 -7.34 -7.90 -1.75
N GLN A 398 -6.68 -6.74 -1.93
CA GLN A 398 -7.24 -5.46 -1.53
C GLN A 398 -8.31 -4.96 -2.51
N GLN A 399 -8.07 -5.03 -3.83
CA GLN A 399 -9.03 -4.63 -4.86
C GLN A 399 -10.32 -5.46 -4.83
N ASP A 400 -10.25 -6.69 -4.37
CA ASP A 400 -11.34 -7.64 -4.28
C ASP A 400 -12.58 -7.09 -3.54
N VAL A 401 -12.43 -6.19 -2.56
CA VAL A 401 -13.57 -5.56 -1.88
C VAL A 401 -14.44 -4.73 -2.84
N LEU A 402 -13.82 -4.05 -3.79
CA LEU A 402 -14.53 -3.25 -4.79
C LEU A 402 -15.21 -4.14 -5.84
N GLU A 403 -14.58 -5.26 -6.22
CA GLU A 403 -15.20 -6.28 -7.06
C GLU A 403 -16.42 -6.92 -6.36
N GLN A 404 -16.31 -7.19 -5.06
CA GLN A 404 -17.44 -7.69 -4.26
C GLN A 404 -18.56 -6.65 -4.11
N LEU A 405 -18.25 -5.35 -4.04
CA LEU A 405 -19.26 -4.29 -4.03
C LEU A 405 -20.04 -4.24 -5.35
N PHE A 406 -19.34 -4.32 -6.48
CA PHE A 406 -19.99 -4.39 -7.79
C PHE A 406 -20.89 -5.62 -7.90
N LEU A 407 -20.41 -6.79 -7.48
CA LEU A 407 -21.19 -8.03 -7.49
C LEU A 407 -22.44 -7.92 -6.62
N ASP A 408 -22.31 -7.37 -5.42
CA ASP A 408 -23.43 -7.19 -4.49
C ASP A 408 -24.50 -6.24 -5.08
N ALA A 409 -24.05 -5.16 -5.72
CA ALA A 409 -24.95 -4.24 -6.43
C ALA A 409 -25.65 -4.93 -7.60
N ALA A 410 -24.94 -5.69 -8.43
CA ALA A 410 -25.51 -6.41 -9.57
C ALA A 410 -26.54 -7.46 -9.14
N LEU A 411 -26.27 -8.20 -8.05
CA LEU A 411 -27.21 -9.17 -7.46
C LEU A 411 -28.48 -8.51 -6.93
N LYS A 412 -28.33 -7.41 -6.18
CA LYS A 412 -29.47 -6.68 -5.59
C LYS A 412 -30.33 -5.96 -6.63
N ALA A 413 -29.72 -5.57 -7.76
CA ALA A 413 -30.43 -4.96 -8.89
C ALA A 413 -30.99 -5.99 -9.89
N GLY A 414 -30.66 -7.28 -9.76
CA GLY A 414 -31.08 -8.32 -10.71
C GLY A 414 -30.41 -8.21 -12.09
N LEU A 415 -29.17 -7.68 -12.14
CA LEU A 415 -28.42 -7.47 -13.37
C LEU A 415 -27.53 -8.69 -13.69
N ASP A 416 -28.12 -9.72 -14.30
CA ASP A 416 -27.48 -11.01 -14.58
C ASP A 416 -26.27 -10.91 -15.51
N ASP A 417 -26.30 -10.01 -16.49
CA ASP A 417 -25.19 -9.80 -17.42
C ASP A 417 -23.96 -9.21 -16.69
N ASP A 418 -24.18 -8.26 -15.79
CA ASP A 418 -23.10 -7.64 -15.00
C ASP A 418 -22.56 -8.63 -13.95
N ARG A 419 -23.42 -9.45 -13.36
CA ARG A 419 -22.99 -10.57 -12.52
C ARG A 419 -22.08 -11.52 -13.27
N ARG A 420 -22.46 -11.96 -14.47
CA ARG A 420 -21.65 -12.86 -15.32
C ARG A 420 -20.32 -12.21 -15.69
N LEU A 421 -20.35 -10.95 -16.16
CA LEU A 421 -19.15 -10.17 -16.49
C LEU A 421 -18.13 -10.18 -15.34
N LEU A 422 -18.60 -9.93 -14.10
CA LEU A 422 -17.68 -9.93 -12.96
C LEU A 422 -17.15 -11.34 -12.63
N ILE A 423 -18.01 -12.36 -12.64
CA ILE A 423 -17.57 -13.72 -12.37
C ILE A 423 -16.53 -14.20 -13.41
N GLU A 424 -16.70 -13.89 -14.68
CA GLU A 424 -15.70 -14.14 -15.72
C GLU A 424 -14.38 -13.41 -15.43
N ARG A 425 -14.45 -12.13 -15.10
CA ARG A 425 -13.28 -11.31 -14.74
C ARG A 425 -12.48 -11.91 -13.59
N VAL A 426 -13.13 -12.24 -12.47
CA VAL A 426 -12.43 -12.76 -11.30
C VAL A 426 -11.94 -14.18 -11.48
N SER A 427 -12.60 -14.97 -12.34
CA SER A 427 -12.14 -16.31 -12.75
C SER A 427 -10.84 -16.26 -13.55
N GLY A 428 -10.67 -15.24 -14.38
CA GLY A 428 -9.44 -15.05 -15.18
C GLY A 428 -8.25 -14.52 -14.38
N ARG A 429 -8.49 -13.95 -13.20
CA ARG A 429 -7.46 -13.27 -12.39
C ARG A 429 -7.04 -14.03 -11.14
N HIS A 430 -7.79 -15.03 -10.73
CA HIS A 430 -7.57 -15.74 -9.47
C HIS A 430 -7.53 -17.26 -9.69
N PRO A 431 -6.50 -17.97 -9.21
CA PRO A 431 -6.38 -19.43 -9.41
C PRO A 431 -7.44 -20.24 -8.65
N VAL A 432 -8.00 -19.69 -7.55
CA VAL A 432 -9.12 -20.33 -6.85
C VAL A 432 -10.43 -19.92 -7.53
N PRO A 433 -11.23 -20.90 -8.03
CA PRO A 433 -12.51 -20.60 -8.68
C PRO A 433 -13.48 -19.81 -7.78
N PRO A 434 -14.31 -18.90 -8.35
CA PRO A 434 -15.29 -18.12 -7.58
C PRO A 434 -16.20 -18.98 -6.69
N ALA A 435 -16.64 -20.14 -7.14
CA ALA A 435 -17.45 -21.06 -6.35
C ALA A 435 -16.80 -21.53 -5.04
N HIS A 436 -15.48 -21.47 -4.94
CA HIS A 436 -14.70 -21.83 -3.74
C HIS A 436 -14.21 -20.64 -2.95
N ARG A 437 -14.66 -19.43 -3.31
CA ARG A 437 -14.37 -18.17 -2.60
C ARG A 437 -15.66 -17.63 -1.98
N ARG A 438 -15.66 -17.44 -0.68
CA ARG A 438 -16.87 -17.06 0.08
C ARG A 438 -17.55 -15.80 -0.47
N GLY A 439 -16.78 -14.81 -0.86
CA GLY A 439 -17.29 -13.55 -1.42
C GLY A 439 -18.06 -13.71 -2.75
N TYR A 440 -17.94 -14.85 -3.44
CA TYR A 440 -18.47 -15.11 -4.79
C TYR A 440 -19.35 -16.34 -4.89
N ALA A 441 -19.26 -17.28 -3.97
CA ALA A 441 -19.90 -18.60 -4.06
C ALA A 441 -21.42 -18.56 -4.30
N MET A 442 -22.12 -17.53 -3.83
CA MET A 442 -23.57 -17.37 -4.05
C MET A 442 -23.92 -16.85 -5.46
N ALA A 443 -22.93 -16.38 -6.24
CA ALA A 443 -23.14 -15.77 -7.54
C ALA A 443 -22.52 -16.60 -8.68
N ALA A 444 -21.66 -17.56 -8.34
CA ALA A 444 -21.03 -18.52 -9.26
C ALA A 444 -21.90 -19.77 -9.44
#